data_f9f73cfd523e7c3a87a4547e55bfb17b
#
_entry.id   f9f73cfd523e7c3a87a4547e55bfb17b
#
_cell.length_a   1.000
_cell.length_b   1.000
_cell.length_c   1.000
_cell.angle_alpha   90.00
_cell.angle_beta   90.00
_cell.angle_gamma   90.00
#
_symmetry.space_group_name_H-M   'P 1'
#
loop_
_entity.id
_entity.type
_entity.pdbx_description
1 polymer ?
#
loop_
_entity_poly.entity_id
_entity_poly.type
_entity_poly.pdbx_seq_one_letter_code
_entity_poly.pdbx_strand_id
1 'polypeptide(L)'
;MKVIGIIASPRGRQSNTLRLLQGVLQGARDEGATTELIDLYSLNIEYCTACGNCYVSGDCTLFDDFPDLFDTLMDADGVVLGAPNYIDSIPAPLKAMFDRMADAIHCQMFYGKYGCSVCTAGGSNHSPVVEYMNHALSSLGAITVGGVGVAMKDGEEAFSAAIRDSVELGRKLTRSIRGECSYPEQEEALLQRRDYFRQLILWNKDTWTHEYDWYRQMGWLSPEQ
;
A
#
# COMPACT_ATOMS: atom_id res chain seq x y z
N MET A 1 -16.52 1.21 -6.27
CA MET A 1 -15.31 1.69 -5.59
C MET A 1 -15.03 0.76 -4.43
N LYS A 2 -13.85 0.11 -4.47
CA LYS A 2 -13.44 -0.92 -3.51
C LYS A 2 -12.23 -0.43 -2.71
N VAL A 3 -12.31 -0.49 -1.38
CA VAL A 3 -11.19 -0.16 -0.48
C VAL A 3 -10.80 -1.40 0.32
N ILE A 4 -9.53 -1.76 0.27
CA ILE A 4 -8.97 -2.92 0.96
C ILE A 4 -8.13 -2.46 2.14
N GLY A 5 -8.42 -3.00 3.32
CA GLY A 5 -7.60 -2.84 4.51
C GLY A 5 -6.71 -4.05 4.74
N ILE A 6 -5.40 -3.82 4.84
CA ILE A 6 -4.40 -4.82 5.17
C ILE A 6 -3.98 -4.62 6.62
N ILE A 7 -4.24 -5.60 7.49
CA ILE A 7 -3.76 -5.58 8.87
C ILE A 7 -2.56 -6.51 9.05
N ALA A 8 -1.49 -5.97 9.62
CA ALA A 8 -0.30 -6.75 9.98
C ALA A 8 -0.10 -6.71 11.51
N SER A 9 -1.01 -7.33 12.26
CA SER A 9 -0.92 -7.37 13.71
C SER A 9 -1.15 -8.78 14.27
N PRO A 10 -0.20 -9.34 15.04
CA PRO A 10 -0.33 -10.69 15.60
C PRO A 10 -1.41 -10.80 16.68
N ARG A 11 -1.98 -9.68 17.14
CA ARG A 11 -3.01 -9.67 18.20
C ARG A 11 -4.43 -9.97 17.68
N GLY A 12 -4.59 -10.14 16.35
CA GLY A 12 -5.88 -10.43 15.74
C GLY A 12 -6.97 -9.45 16.21
N ARG A 13 -8.10 -9.94 16.66
CA ARG A 13 -9.25 -9.13 17.11
C ARG A 13 -8.96 -8.21 18.31
N GLN A 14 -7.89 -8.47 19.08
CA GLN A 14 -7.49 -7.65 20.24
C GLN A 14 -6.52 -6.52 19.85
N SER A 15 -6.25 -6.34 18.56
CA SER A 15 -5.33 -5.34 18.06
C SER A 15 -5.93 -3.93 18.10
N ASN A 16 -5.25 -3.01 18.79
CA ASN A 16 -5.59 -1.59 18.74
C ASN A 16 -5.36 -1.00 17.34
N THR A 17 -4.35 -1.49 16.61
CA THR A 17 -4.13 -1.09 15.20
C THR A 17 -5.31 -1.49 14.32
N LEU A 18 -5.90 -2.69 14.55
CA LEU A 18 -7.09 -3.12 13.83
C LEU A 18 -8.27 -2.18 14.08
N ARG A 19 -8.44 -1.68 15.31
CA ARG A 19 -9.50 -0.71 15.64
C ARG A 19 -9.35 0.59 14.85
N LEU A 20 -8.11 1.11 14.67
CA LEU A 20 -7.85 2.27 13.82
C LEU A 20 -8.16 1.94 12.35
N LEU A 21 -7.68 0.81 11.84
CA LEU A 21 -7.94 0.37 10.46
C LEU A 21 -9.45 0.24 10.20
N GLN A 22 -10.19 -0.35 11.13
CA GLN A 22 -11.65 -0.46 11.04
C GLN A 22 -12.33 0.92 11.04
N GLY A 23 -11.78 1.91 11.74
CA GLY A 23 -12.21 3.31 11.66
C GLY A 23 -12.09 3.85 10.23
N VAL A 24 -10.94 3.64 9.58
CA VAL A 24 -10.74 4.06 8.19
C VAL A 24 -11.74 3.37 7.25
N LEU A 25 -11.89 2.05 7.38
CA LEU A 25 -12.85 1.29 6.56
C LEU A 25 -14.30 1.72 6.83
N GLN A 26 -14.64 2.11 8.07
CA GLN A 26 -15.95 2.67 8.37
C GLN A 26 -16.17 4.01 7.67
N GLY A 27 -15.20 4.93 7.76
CA GLY A 27 -15.28 6.22 7.05
C GLY A 27 -15.40 6.06 5.54
N ALA A 28 -14.73 5.05 4.97
CA ALA A 28 -14.86 4.73 3.55
C ALA A 28 -16.27 4.21 3.21
N ARG A 29 -16.85 3.34 4.05
CA ARG A 29 -18.25 2.86 3.88
C ARG A 29 -19.26 3.99 4.01
N ASP A 30 -19.07 4.90 4.94
CA ASP A 30 -19.95 6.08 5.12
C ASP A 30 -20.03 6.94 3.84
N GLU A 31 -18.96 6.92 3.03
CA GLU A 31 -18.87 7.60 1.74
C GLU A 31 -19.21 6.68 0.54
N GLY A 32 -19.77 5.49 0.78
CA GLY A 32 -20.29 4.59 -0.24
C GLY A 32 -19.30 3.62 -0.86
N ALA A 33 -18.11 3.44 -0.29
CA ALA A 33 -17.18 2.40 -0.73
C ALA A 33 -17.59 1.01 -0.22
N THR A 34 -17.34 -0.02 -1.00
CA THR A 34 -17.25 -1.39 -0.51
C THR A 34 -15.90 -1.62 0.13
N THR A 35 -15.86 -2.35 1.24
CA THR A 35 -14.60 -2.55 1.97
C THR A 35 -14.35 -4.03 2.25
N GLU A 36 -13.10 -4.42 2.20
CA GLU A 36 -12.61 -5.74 2.55
C GLU A 36 -11.44 -5.61 3.55
N LEU A 37 -11.32 -6.57 4.47
CA LEU A 37 -10.23 -6.62 5.44
C LEU A 37 -9.45 -7.92 5.28
N ILE A 38 -8.14 -7.81 5.11
CA ILE A 38 -7.21 -8.94 4.98
C ILE A 38 -6.23 -8.91 6.15
N ASP A 39 -6.09 -10.03 6.85
CA ASP A 39 -5.13 -10.21 7.93
C ASP A 39 -3.90 -10.97 7.41
N LEU A 40 -2.75 -10.29 7.31
CA LEU A 40 -1.51 -10.91 6.83
C LEU A 40 -1.01 -12.05 7.73
N TYR A 41 -1.41 -12.09 9.00
CA TYR A 41 -1.06 -13.20 9.87
C TYR A 41 -1.87 -14.48 9.62
N SER A 42 -2.93 -14.39 8.79
CA SER A 42 -3.69 -15.55 8.33
C SER A 42 -3.20 -16.12 7.00
N LEU A 43 -2.25 -15.44 6.35
CA LEU A 43 -1.70 -15.83 5.06
C LEU A 43 -0.30 -16.42 5.21
N ASN A 44 0.03 -17.35 4.34
CA ASN A 44 1.39 -17.83 4.14
C ASN A 44 2.05 -17.05 3.00
N ILE A 45 2.97 -16.13 3.33
CA ILE A 45 3.74 -15.34 2.35
C ILE A 45 5.21 -15.67 2.54
N GLU A 46 5.76 -16.43 1.60
CA GLU A 46 7.17 -16.79 1.59
C GLU A 46 8.06 -15.58 1.29
N TYR A 47 9.30 -15.61 1.78
CA TYR A 47 10.24 -14.52 1.55
C TYR A 47 10.70 -14.46 0.10
N CYS A 48 10.82 -13.25 -0.45
CA CYS A 48 11.36 -13.04 -1.78
C CYS A 48 12.77 -13.62 -1.91
N THR A 49 12.99 -14.42 -2.94
CA THR A 49 14.30 -15.04 -3.23
C THR A 49 15.15 -14.24 -4.20
N ALA A 50 14.66 -13.06 -4.63
CA ALA A 50 15.32 -12.18 -5.61
C ALA A 50 15.64 -12.89 -6.95
N CYS A 51 14.82 -13.82 -7.37
CA CYS A 51 15.03 -14.59 -8.60
C CYS A 51 14.82 -13.77 -9.90
N GLY A 52 14.13 -12.63 -9.84
CA GLY A 52 13.87 -11.74 -10.97
C GLY A 52 12.81 -12.25 -11.97
N ASN A 53 12.15 -13.39 -11.71
CA ASN A 53 11.18 -13.96 -12.65
C ASN A 53 10.00 -13.02 -12.91
N CYS A 54 9.55 -12.27 -11.92
CA CYS A 54 8.46 -11.30 -12.06
C CYS A 54 8.77 -10.22 -13.11
N TYR A 55 10.02 -9.82 -13.30
CA TYR A 55 10.41 -8.88 -14.35
C TYR A 55 10.27 -9.45 -15.77
N VAL A 56 10.32 -10.79 -15.86
CA VAL A 56 10.28 -11.54 -17.14
C VAL A 56 8.88 -11.97 -17.50
N SER A 57 8.11 -12.49 -16.55
CA SER A 57 6.79 -13.10 -16.77
C SER A 57 5.62 -12.35 -16.14
N GLY A 58 5.88 -11.40 -15.22
CA GLY A 58 4.85 -10.78 -14.38
C GLY A 58 4.48 -11.63 -13.16
N ASP A 59 4.85 -12.89 -13.13
CA ASP A 59 4.43 -13.84 -12.11
C ASP A 59 5.56 -14.16 -11.12
N CYS A 60 5.19 -14.37 -9.86
CA CYS A 60 6.10 -14.91 -8.87
C CYS A 60 6.15 -16.44 -8.93
N THR A 61 7.36 -17.00 -8.83
CA THR A 61 7.57 -18.46 -8.87
C THR A 61 7.26 -19.18 -7.56
N LEU A 62 6.99 -18.45 -6.48
CA LEU A 62 6.64 -19.02 -5.18
C LEU A 62 5.16 -19.36 -5.12
N PHE A 63 4.85 -20.57 -4.67
CA PHE A 63 3.48 -21.09 -4.54
C PHE A 63 2.97 -20.88 -3.11
N ASP A 64 2.38 -19.72 -2.87
CA ASP A 64 1.85 -19.29 -1.58
C ASP A 64 0.63 -18.35 -1.77
N ASP A 65 0.17 -17.69 -0.71
CA ASP A 65 -1.02 -16.82 -0.76
C ASP A 65 -0.75 -15.43 -1.37
N PHE A 66 0.51 -15.11 -1.73
CA PHE A 66 0.84 -13.77 -2.25
C PHE A 66 0.19 -13.45 -3.60
N PRO A 67 0.14 -14.34 -4.61
CA PRO A 67 -0.51 -14.03 -5.89
C PRO A 67 -1.98 -13.62 -5.72
N ASP A 68 -2.76 -14.38 -4.98
CA ASP A 68 -4.18 -14.08 -4.73
C ASP A 68 -4.37 -12.77 -3.96
N LEU A 69 -3.48 -12.49 -2.99
CA LEU A 69 -3.44 -11.21 -2.29
C LEU A 69 -3.13 -10.06 -3.25
N PHE A 70 -2.15 -10.24 -4.12
CA PHE A 70 -1.74 -9.20 -5.07
C PHE A 70 -2.86 -8.90 -6.07
N ASP A 71 -3.50 -9.91 -6.65
CA ASP A 71 -4.66 -9.75 -7.52
C ASP A 71 -5.80 -9.00 -6.83
N THR A 72 -6.06 -9.32 -5.57
CA THR A 72 -7.06 -8.62 -4.75
C THR A 72 -6.71 -7.13 -4.59
N LEU A 73 -5.43 -6.79 -4.39
CA LEU A 73 -4.96 -5.40 -4.31
C LEU A 73 -5.03 -4.69 -5.67
N MET A 74 -4.79 -5.42 -6.76
CA MET A 74 -4.92 -4.85 -8.11
C MET A 74 -6.37 -4.49 -8.45
N ASP A 75 -7.36 -5.19 -7.93
CA ASP A 75 -8.78 -4.89 -8.10
C ASP A 75 -9.29 -3.72 -7.23
N ALA A 76 -8.48 -3.22 -6.30
CA ALA A 76 -8.87 -2.15 -5.39
C ALA A 76 -8.66 -0.76 -5.99
N ASP A 77 -9.53 0.18 -5.66
CA ASP A 77 -9.34 1.62 -5.91
C ASP A 77 -8.52 2.28 -4.79
N GLY A 78 -8.59 1.72 -3.58
CA GLY A 78 -7.88 2.23 -2.42
C GLY A 78 -7.32 1.14 -1.51
N VAL A 79 -6.14 1.40 -0.92
CA VAL A 79 -5.45 0.49 0.00
C VAL A 79 -5.15 1.17 1.32
N VAL A 80 -5.52 0.53 2.42
CA VAL A 80 -5.27 1.01 3.79
C VAL A 80 -4.34 0.03 4.49
N LEU A 81 -3.18 0.48 4.93
CA LEU A 81 -2.22 -0.34 5.66
C LEU A 81 -2.32 -0.09 7.16
N GLY A 82 -2.41 -1.15 7.96
CA GLY A 82 -2.40 -1.07 9.41
C GLY A 82 -1.32 -1.94 10.03
N ALA A 83 -0.38 -1.33 10.75
CA ALA A 83 0.69 -2.04 11.42
C ALA A 83 1.02 -1.45 12.80
N PRO A 84 1.28 -2.26 13.83
CA PRO A 84 1.90 -1.77 15.06
C PRO A 84 3.37 -1.44 14.80
N ASN A 85 3.90 -0.49 15.58
CA ASN A 85 5.34 -0.23 15.61
C ASN A 85 6.07 -1.41 16.28
N TYR A 86 6.97 -2.05 15.57
CA TYR A 86 7.90 -3.06 16.07
C TYR A 86 9.35 -2.63 15.78
N ILE A 87 10.06 -2.21 16.85
CA ILE A 87 11.47 -1.76 16.75
C ILE A 87 11.61 -0.67 15.66
N ASP A 88 10.79 0.38 15.80
CA ASP A 88 10.72 1.53 14.89
C ASP A 88 10.45 1.19 13.40
N SER A 89 9.78 0.05 13.17
CA SER A 89 9.44 -0.43 11.82
C SER A 89 8.11 -1.19 11.82
N ILE A 90 7.76 -1.71 10.64
CA ILE A 90 6.61 -2.59 10.41
C ILE A 90 6.91 -4.04 10.81
N PRO A 91 5.89 -4.86 11.14
CA PRO A 91 6.06 -6.29 11.36
C PRO A 91 6.50 -7.05 10.11
N ALA A 92 7.21 -8.16 10.32
CA ALA A 92 7.80 -8.99 9.27
C ALA A 92 6.80 -9.43 8.16
N PRO A 93 5.54 -9.83 8.43
CA PRO A 93 4.61 -10.20 7.36
C PRO A 93 4.32 -9.06 6.37
N LEU A 94 4.23 -7.81 6.85
CA LEU A 94 4.03 -6.66 5.97
C LEU A 94 5.28 -6.37 5.13
N LYS A 95 6.47 -6.56 5.70
CA LYS A 95 7.72 -6.42 4.95
C LYS A 95 7.87 -7.53 3.89
N ALA A 96 7.52 -8.77 4.23
CA ALA A 96 7.53 -9.88 3.27
C ALA A 96 6.60 -9.60 2.09
N MET A 97 5.40 -9.07 2.33
CA MET A 97 4.49 -8.63 1.26
C MET A 97 5.16 -7.57 0.36
N PHE A 98 5.77 -6.53 0.94
CA PHE A 98 6.44 -5.49 0.13
C PHE A 98 7.63 -6.02 -0.67
N ASP A 99 8.43 -6.92 -0.10
CA ASP A 99 9.58 -7.50 -0.80
C ASP A 99 9.18 -8.34 -2.04
N ARG A 100 7.94 -8.82 -2.07
CA ARG A 100 7.35 -9.55 -3.18
C ARG A 100 6.78 -8.64 -4.28
N MET A 101 6.72 -7.31 -4.05
CA MET A 101 6.14 -6.32 -4.97
C MET A 101 7.20 -5.58 -5.81
N ALA A 102 8.36 -6.18 -6.07
CA ALA A 102 9.44 -5.50 -6.78
C ALA A 102 9.04 -5.09 -8.21
N ASP A 103 8.39 -5.98 -8.96
CA ASP A 103 7.84 -5.70 -10.27
C ASP A 103 6.80 -4.57 -10.23
N ALA A 104 5.90 -4.60 -9.24
CA ALA A 104 4.88 -3.58 -9.07
C ALA A 104 5.46 -2.18 -8.80
N ILE A 105 6.64 -2.08 -8.18
CA ILE A 105 7.36 -0.80 -8.00
C ILE A 105 7.87 -0.28 -9.35
N HIS A 106 8.53 -1.12 -10.15
CA HIS A 106 9.05 -0.73 -11.45
C HIS A 106 7.93 -0.36 -12.42
N CYS A 107 6.88 -1.16 -12.45
CA CYS A 107 5.71 -0.98 -13.31
C CYS A 107 4.71 0.04 -12.77
N GLN A 108 4.95 0.64 -11.58
CA GLN A 108 4.03 1.60 -10.95
C GLN A 108 2.57 1.09 -10.97
N MET A 109 2.35 -0.19 -10.61
CA MET A 109 1.08 -0.87 -10.81
C MET A 109 -0.08 -0.31 -9.98
N PHE A 110 0.24 0.50 -8.95
CA PHE A 110 -0.77 1.21 -8.17
C PHE A 110 -1.06 2.62 -8.73
N TYR A 111 -0.60 2.94 -9.94
CA TYR A 111 -0.96 4.18 -10.61
C TYR A 111 -2.48 4.30 -10.75
N GLY A 112 -3.02 5.47 -10.34
CA GLY A 112 -4.47 5.72 -10.27
C GLY A 112 -5.16 5.21 -9.01
N LYS A 113 -4.45 4.48 -8.12
CA LYS A 113 -4.97 4.07 -6.82
C LYS A 113 -4.58 5.07 -5.73
N TYR A 114 -5.34 5.02 -4.62
CA TYR A 114 -5.11 5.86 -3.45
C TYR A 114 -4.79 5.01 -2.22
N GLY A 115 -4.06 5.56 -1.27
CA GLY A 115 -3.77 4.83 -0.06
C GLY A 115 -3.58 5.69 1.18
N CYS A 116 -3.62 5.03 2.33
CA CYS A 116 -3.29 5.64 3.62
C CYS A 116 -2.84 4.56 4.61
N SER A 117 -2.34 4.98 5.75
CA SER A 117 -1.88 4.01 6.74
C SER A 117 -2.22 4.41 8.17
N VAL A 118 -2.31 3.41 9.04
CA VAL A 118 -2.52 3.60 10.48
C VAL A 118 -1.50 2.80 11.29
N CYS A 119 -1.04 3.38 12.39
CA CYS A 119 -0.05 2.76 13.27
C CYS A 119 -0.39 2.96 14.74
N THR A 120 -0.17 1.93 15.56
CA THR A 120 -0.13 2.06 17.02
C THR A 120 1.26 1.74 17.54
N ALA A 121 1.75 2.51 18.50
CA ALA A 121 3.01 2.25 19.21
C ALA A 121 2.74 2.11 20.70
N GLY A 122 3.55 1.33 21.41
CA GLY A 122 3.49 1.26 22.87
C GLY A 122 3.87 2.60 23.52
N GLY A 123 5.01 3.17 23.11
CA GLY A 123 5.59 4.38 23.69
C GLY A 123 5.67 5.56 22.73
N SER A 124 6.25 5.38 21.53
CA SER A 124 6.55 6.48 20.60
C SER A 124 6.78 5.95 19.18
N ASN A 125 7.22 6.81 18.27
CA ASN A 125 7.67 6.47 16.92
C ASN A 125 6.59 5.82 16.04
N HIS A 126 5.31 6.14 16.24
CA HIS A 126 4.25 5.73 15.32
C HIS A 126 4.32 6.50 13.98
N SER A 127 4.71 7.78 13.99
CA SER A 127 4.75 8.62 12.78
C SER A 127 5.75 8.12 11.73
N PRO A 128 7.01 7.79 12.05
CA PRO A 128 7.93 7.20 11.07
C PRO A 128 7.43 5.90 10.44
N VAL A 129 6.67 5.09 11.19
CA VAL A 129 6.09 3.84 10.65
C VAL A 129 4.94 4.14 9.69
N VAL A 130 4.10 5.14 9.99
CA VAL A 130 3.07 5.64 9.07
C VAL A 130 3.71 6.18 7.79
N GLU A 131 4.74 6.99 7.92
CA GLU A 131 5.49 7.56 6.80
C GLU A 131 6.12 6.48 5.91
N TYR A 132 6.72 5.46 6.54
CA TYR A 132 7.29 4.32 5.82
C TYR A 132 6.23 3.56 5.01
N MET A 133 5.07 3.26 5.60
CA MET A 133 3.97 2.56 4.89
C MET A 133 3.43 3.41 3.73
N ASN A 134 3.23 4.71 3.95
CA ASN A 134 2.80 5.62 2.89
C ASN A 134 3.86 5.75 1.79
N HIS A 135 5.15 5.79 2.16
CA HIS A 135 6.24 5.78 1.18
C HIS A 135 6.23 4.50 0.33
N ALA A 136 5.98 3.33 0.93
CA ALA A 136 5.86 2.07 0.20
C ALA A 136 4.69 2.12 -0.80
N LEU A 137 3.50 2.60 -0.39
CA LEU A 137 2.36 2.79 -1.30
C LEU A 137 2.68 3.75 -2.45
N SER A 138 3.32 4.89 -2.15
CA SER A 138 3.76 5.84 -3.17
C SER A 138 4.82 5.23 -4.10
N SER A 139 5.70 4.36 -3.59
CA SER A 139 6.70 3.66 -4.40
C SER A 139 6.06 2.69 -5.40
N LEU A 140 4.91 2.14 -5.07
CA LEU A 140 4.11 1.30 -5.96
C LEU A 140 3.30 2.11 -7.01
N GLY A 141 3.23 3.43 -6.86
CA GLY A 141 2.49 4.31 -7.78
C GLY A 141 1.21 4.93 -7.21
N ALA A 142 0.84 4.65 -5.96
CA ALA A 142 -0.37 5.20 -5.36
C ALA A 142 -0.18 6.65 -4.88
N ILE A 143 -1.27 7.42 -4.91
CA ILE A 143 -1.39 8.69 -4.19
C ILE A 143 -1.72 8.40 -2.72
N THR A 144 -0.99 8.99 -1.77
CA THR A 144 -1.25 8.82 -0.35
C THR A 144 -2.00 10.01 0.24
N VAL A 145 -3.09 9.74 0.95
CA VAL A 145 -3.98 10.78 1.49
C VAL A 145 -3.65 11.17 2.94
N GLY A 146 -2.63 10.53 3.52
CA GLY A 146 -2.17 10.76 4.90
C GLY A 146 -2.16 9.49 5.73
N GLY A 147 -2.17 9.65 7.06
CA GLY A 147 -2.21 8.53 7.98
C GLY A 147 -2.50 8.96 9.41
N VAL A 148 -2.83 7.99 10.26
CA VAL A 148 -3.09 8.19 11.68
C VAL A 148 -2.18 7.29 12.51
N GLY A 149 -1.51 7.89 13.48
CA GLY A 149 -0.69 7.15 14.43
C GLY A 149 -0.99 7.58 15.86
N VAL A 150 -0.91 6.64 16.80
CA VAL A 150 -1.08 6.93 18.22
C VAL A 150 -0.18 6.08 19.10
N ALA A 151 0.37 6.69 20.15
CA ALA A 151 1.09 5.97 21.18
C ALA A 151 0.13 5.57 22.32
N MET A 152 0.12 4.30 22.69
CA MET A 152 -0.80 3.78 23.72
C MET A 152 -0.51 4.35 25.12
N LYS A 153 0.73 4.80 25.37
CA LYS A 153 1.08 5.49 26.62
C LYS A 153 0.32 6.81 26.82
N ASP A 154 -0.18 7.43 25.73
CA ASP A 154 -0.88 8.73 25.78
C ASP A 154 -2.33 8.60 26.26
N GLY A 155 -2.77 7.35 26.54
CA GLY A 155 -4.02 7.05 27.23
C GLY A 155 -5.23 6.90 26.30
N GLU A 156 -6.38 6.59 26.91
CA GLU A 156 -7.61 6.25 26.22
C GLU A 156 -8.22 7.43 25.46
N GLU A 157 -8.04 8.64 25.94
CA GLU A 157 -8.54 9.85 25.26
C GLU A 157 -7.83 10.07 23.93
N ALA A 158 -6.49 9.96 23.91
CA ALA A 158 -5.69 10.06 22.69
C ALA A 158 -6.05 8.94 21.70
N PHE A 159 -6.26 7.72 22.19
CA PHE A 159 -6.66 6.62 21.35
C PHE A 159 -8.07 6.80 20.75
N SER A 160 -9.02 7.31 21.55
CA SER A 160 -10.36 7.64 21.09
C SER A 160 -10.37 8.76 20.05
N ALA A 161 -9.49 9.75 20.19
CA ALA A 161 -9.28 10.77 19.16
C ALA A 161 -8.73 10.15 17.86
N ALA A 162 -7.70 9.31 17.95
CA ALA A 162 -7.13 8.64 16.79
C ALA A 162 -8.15 7.74 16.05
N ILE A 163 -9.12 7.12 16.74
CA ILE A 163 -10.23 6.40 16.09
C ILE A 163 -11.09 7.38 15.28
N ARG A 164 -11.46 8.55 15.83
CA ARG A 164 -12.23 9.56 15.08
C ARG A 164 -11.47 10.07 13.86
N ASP A 165 -10.18 10.36 14.02
CA ASP A 165 -9.31 10.79 12.93
C ASP A 165 -9.17 9.71 11.85
N SER A 166 -9.19 8.43 12.24
CA SER A 166 -9.19 7.30 11.30
C SER A 166 -10.47 7.25 10.47
N VAL A 167 -11.63 7.54 11.05
CA VAL A 167 -12.89 7.64 10.30
C VAL A 167 -12.84 8.78 9.28
N GLU A 168 -12.34 9.95 9.68
CA GLU A 168 -12.19 11.09 8.76
C GLU A 168 -11.16 10.79 7.65
N LEU A 169 -10.07 10.06 7.98
CA LEU A 169 -9.10 9.60 6.99
C LEU A 169 -9.76 8.69 5.94
N GLY A 170 -10.66 7.79 6.34
CA GLY A 170 -11.42 6.95 5.43
C GLY A 170 -12.35 7.72 4.51
N ARG A 171 -13.03 8.74 5.03
CA ARG A 171 -13.87 9.66 4.23
C ARG A 171 -13.00 10.42 3.22
N LYS A 172 -11.86 10.95 3.67
CA LYS A 172 -10.89 11.64 2.80
C LYS A 172 -10.39 10.72 1.69
N LEU A 173 -10.03 9.46 2.02
CA LEU A 173 -9.58 8.47 1.04
C LEU A 173 -10.64 8.29 -0.07
N THR A 174 -11.88 8.11 0.30
CA THR A 174 -12.97 7.88 -0.65
C THR A 174 -13.25 9.10 -1.52
N ARG A 175 -13.22 10.32 -0.95
CA ARG A 175 -13.32 11.57 -1.72
C ARG A 175 -12.16 11.75 -2.69
N SER A 176 -10.96 11.36 -2.28
CA SER A 176 -9.78 11.41 -3.15
C SER A 176 -9.92 10.46 -4.35
N ILE A 177 -10.41 9.23 -4.13
CA ILE A 177 -10.68 8.26 -5.20
C ILE A 177 -11.71 8.82 -6.19
N ARG A 178 -12.69 9.62 -5.74
CA ARG A 178 -13.67 10.30 -6.60
C ARG A 178 -13.12 11.53 -7.33
N GLY A 179 -11.86 11.91 -7.08
CA GLY A 179 -11.26 13.10 -7.69
C GLY A 179 -11.66 14.42 -7.03
N GLU A 180 -12.21 14.39 -5.81
CA GLU A 180 -12.60 15.58 -5.07
C GLU A 180 -11.42 16.27 -4.36
N CYS A 181 -10.26 15.64 -4.34
CA CYS A 181 -9.02 16.16 -3.76
C CYS A 181 -7.90 16.14 -4.81
N SER A 182 -6.98 17.12 -4.77
CA SER A 182 -5.85 17.23 -5.68
C SER A 182 -4.54 17.04 -4.94
N TYR A 183 -3.57 16.37 -5.59
CA TYR A 183 -2.25 16.04 -5.03
C TYR A 183 -1.12 16.33 -6.03
N PRO A 184 -1.00 17.58 -6.56
CA PRO A 184 -0.11 17.89 -7.69
C PRO A 184 1.36 17.56 -7.41
N GLU A 185 1.85 17.75 -6.20
CA GLU A 185 3.23 17.42 -5.83
C GLU A 185 3.49 15.90 -5.88
N GLN A 186 2.52 15.07 -5.45
CA GLN A 186 2.66 13.62 -5.54
C GLN A 186 2.52 13.15 -6.99
N GLU A 187 1.62 13.74 -7.75
CA GLU A 187 1.44 13.44 -9.18
C GLU A 187 2.73 13.71 -9.96
N GLU A 188 3.39 14.86 -9.70
CA GLU A 188 4.69 15.17 -10.28
C GLU A 188 5.78 14.17 -9.86
N ALA A 189 5.85 13.83 -8.58
CA ALA A 189 6.80 12.85 -8.07
C ALA A 189 6.60 11.46 -8.69
N LEU A 190 5.36 11.03 -8.93
CA LEU A 190 5.06 9.78 -9.62
C LEU A 190 5.50 9.81 -11.09
N LEU A 191 5.32 10.94 -11.79
CA LEU A 191 5.81 11.10 -13.16
C LEU A 191 7.34 11.00 -13.22
N GLN A 192 8.06 11.66 -12.31
CA GLN A 192 9.51 11.60 -12.23
C GLN A 192 10.00 10.16 -11.93
N ARG A 193 9.34 9.45 -11.03
CA ARG A 193 9.66 8.05 -10.72
C ARG A 193 9.41 7.13 -11.92
N ARG A 194 8.30 7.32 -12.63
CA ARG A 194 7.99 6.59 -13.86
C ARG A 194 9.06 6.82 -14.93
N ASP A 195 9.54 8.06 -15.10
CA ASP A 195 10.61 8.36 -16.06
C ASP A 195 11.94 7.69 -15.66
N TYR A 196 12.24 7.61 -14.37
CA TYR A 196 13.40 6.88 -13.88
C TYR A 196 13.30 5.38 -14.22
N PHE A 197 12.19 4.74 -13.90
CA PHE A 197 12.00 3.32 -14.20
C PHE A 197 11.89 3.05 -15.70
N ARG A 198 11.31 3.95 -16.48
CA ARG A 198 11.30 3.84 -17.94
C ARG A 198 12.71 3.68 -18.51
N GLN A 199 13.68 4.46 -18.04
CA GLN A 199 15.06 4.32 -18.49
C GLN A 199 15.68 2.98 -18.09
N LEU A 200 15.42 2.52 -16.87
CA LEU A 200 15.89 1.24 -16.37
C LEU A 200 15.30 0.07 -17.18
N ILE A 201 14.01 0.12 -17.47
CA ILE A 201 13.31 -0.91 -18.25
C ILE A 201 13.80 -0.92 -19.69
N LEU A 202 13.98 0.23 -20.34
CA LEU A 202 14.56 0.31 -21.67
C LEU A 202 15.97 -0.27 -21.74
N TRP A 203 16.78 -0.07 -20.71
CA TRP A 203 18.11 -0.69 -20.63
C TRP A 203 18.04 -2.22 -20.55
N ASN A 204 17.00 -2.76 -19.90
CA ASN A 204 16.83 -4.20 -19.67
C ASN A 204 15.77 -4.84 -20.56
N LYS A 205 15.28 -4.18 -21.62
CA LYS A 205 14.10 -4.60 -22.40
C LYS A 205 14.16 -6.01 -22.98
N ASP A 206 15.38 -6.51 -23.27
CA ASP A 206 15.58 -7.84 -23.83
C ASP A 206 15.54 -8.94 -22.75
N THR A 207 15.58 -8.57 -21.47
CA THR A 207 15.56 -9.49 -20.31
C THR A 207 14.34 -9.28 -19.42
N TRP A 208 13.87 -8.05 -19.24
CA TRP A 208 12.69 -7.72 -18.43
C TRP A 208 11.46 -7.54 -19.33
N THR A 209 11.10 -8.62 -20.01
CA THR A 209 10.09 -8.60 -21.07
C THR A 209 8.72 -8.22 -20.58
N HIS A 210 8.31 -8.68 -19.39
CA HIS A 210 7.03 -8.28 -18.78
C HIS A 210 6.97 -6.78 -18.49
N GLU A 211 7.98 -6.23 -17.84
CA GLU A 211 8.01 -4.81 -17.49
C GLU A 211 8.03 -3.92 -18.73
N TYR A 212 8.76 -4.32 -19.77
CA TYR A 212 8.77 -3.60 -21.05
C TYR A 212 7.39 -3.63 -21.72
N ASP A 213 6.74 -4.79 -21.78
CA ASP A 213 5.40 -4.93 -22.35
C ASP A 213 4.34 -4.17 -21.52
N TRP A 214 4.47 -4.14 -20.20
CA TRP A 214 3.63 -3.31 -19.33
C TRP A 214 3.70 -1.82 -19.73
N TYR A 215 4.92 -1.28 -19.85
CA TYR A 215 5.10 0.11 -20.24
C TYR A 215 4.55 0.42 -21.64
N ARG A 216 4.64 -0.53 -22.57
CA ARG A 216 4.01 -0.41 -23.90
C ARG A 216 2.49 -0.38 -23.80
N GLN A 217 1.90 -1.27 -23.05
CA GLN A 217 0.44 -1.35 -22.86
C GLN A 217 -0.12 -0.11 -22.19
N MET A 218 0.61 0.46 -21.25
CA MET A 218 0.24 1.70 -20.56
C MET A 218 0.44 2.96 -21.43
N GLY A 219 1.04 2.83 -22.60
CA GLY A 219 1.36 3.98 -23.47
C GLY A 219 2.46 4.89 -22.89
N TRP A 220 3.33 4.36 -22.04
CA TRP A 220 4.40 5.12 -21.38
C TRP A 220 5.73 5.10 -22.16
N LEU A 221 5.79 4.35 -23.25
CA LEU A 221 6.89 4.37 -24.22
C LEU A 221 6.48 5.16 -25.47
N SER A 222 7.44 5.83 -26.10
CA SER A 222 7.22 6.43 -27.42
C SER A 222 7.20 5.32 -28.49
N PRO A 223 6.56 5.57 -29.66
CA PRO A 223 6.49 4.58 -30.75
C PRO A 223 7.86 4.09 -31.26
N GLU A 224 8.92 4.86 -30.98
CA GLU A 224 10.30 4.55 -31.42
C GLU A 224 11.11 3.79 -30.34
N GLN A 225 10.59 3.64 -29.16
CA GLN A 225 11.19 2.93 -28.01
C GLN A 225 10.64 1.52 -27.83
#